data_0518a92eecc859db4ffc823c819bef11
#
_entry.id   0518a92eecc859db4ffc823c819bef11
#
_cell.length_a   1.000
_cell.length_b   1.000
_cell.length_c   1.000
_cell.angle_alpha   90.00
_cell.angle_beta   90.00
_cell.angle_gamma   90.00
#
_symmetry.space_group_name_H-M   'P 1'
#
loop_
_entity.id
_entity.type
_entity.pdbx_description
1 polymer ?
#
loop_
_entity_poly.entity_id
_entity_poly.type
_entity_poly.pdbx_seq_one_letter_code
_entity_poly.pdbx_strand_id
1 'polypeptide(L)' 'MKISDLYRVMVPCKVTVQHFNCNTNNRDILYFGDLTDIPDDIMDYKVLCIAPYNWTMVIDVNIY' A
#
# COMPACT_ATOMS: atom_id res chain seq x y z
N MET A 1 2.37 10.02 6.34
CA MET A 1 2.90 8.67 6.61
C MET A 1 3.36 8.03 5.32
N LYS A 2 4.53 7.45 5.31
CA LYS A 2 5.06 6.68 4.18
C LYS A 2 4.84 5.20 4.43
N ILE A 3 4.95 4.38 3.37
CA ILE A 3 4.84 2.91 3.53
C ILE A 3 5.86 2.40 4.54
N SER A 4 7.08 2.93 4.54
CA SER A 4 8.11 2.53 5.49
C SER A 4 7.70 2.71 6.95
N ASP A 5 6.80 3.64 7.25
CA ASP A 5 6.32 3.87 8.62
C ASP A 5 5.36 2.77 9.09
N LEU A 6 4.77 2.02 8.17
CA LEU A 6 3.80 0.98 8.51
C LEU A 6 4.43 -0.18 9.27
N TYR A 7 5.73 -0.42 9.08
CA TYR A 7 6.44 -1.47 9.81
C TYR A 7 6.43 -1.24 11.32
N ARG A 8 6.22 0.00 11.75
CA ARG A 8 6.20 0.35 13.17
C ARG A 8 4.81 0.22 13.79
N VAL A 9 3.76 0.32 12.97
CA VAL A 9 2.39 0.45 13.49
C VAL A 9 1.49 -0.71 13.10
N MET A 10 1.91 -1.56 12.19
CA MET A 10 1.12 -2.70 11.72
C MET A 10 1.76 -4.03 12.09
N VAL A 11 0.90 -4.98 12.47
CA VAL A 11 1.31 -6.37 12.61
C VAL A 11 1.59 -6.93 11.21
N PRO A 12 2.64 -7.78 11.02
CA PRO A 12 2.88 -8.42 9.73
C PRO A 12 1.65 -9.16 9.24
N CYS A 13 1.22 -8.85 8.02
CA CYS A 13 0.02 -9.42 7.42
C CYS A 13 0.10 -9.30 5.90
N LYS A 14 -0.85 -9.87 5.19
CA LYS A 14 -0.95 -9.72 3.76
C LYS A 14 -1.52 -8.34 3.43
N VAL A 15 -0.89 -7.66 2.46
CA VAL A 15 -1.28 -6.31 2.06
C VAL A 15 -1.40 -6.23 0.54
N THR A 16 -2.24 -5.31 0.09
CA THR A 16 -2.32 -4.89 -1.31
C THR A 16 -2.01 -3.40 -1.34
N VAL A 17 -0.92 -3.03 -1.99
CA VAL A 17 -0.54 -1.62 -2.17
C VAL A 17 -1.04 -1.19 -3.55
N GLN A 18 -1.86 -0.16 -3.59
CA GLN A 18 -2.46 0.31 -4.83
C GLN A 18 -2.42 1.83 -4.94
N HIS A 19 -2.44 2.30 -6.18
CA HIS A 19 -2.52 3.72 -6.52
C HIS A 19 -3.76 3.96 -7.36
N PHE A 20 -4.57 4.94 -6.98
CA PHE A 20 -5.74 5.32 -7.76
C PHE A 20 -5.33 6.35 -8.82
N ASN A 21 -5.53 6.00 -10.09
CA ASN A 21 -5.26 6.87 -11.21
C ASN A 21 -6.55 7.61 -11.60
N CYS A 22 -6.63 8.87 -11.26
CA CYS A 22 -7.83 9.67 -11.51
C CYS A 22 -8.04 9.98 -13.00
N ASN A 23 -7.01 9.88 -13.84
CA ASN A 23 -7.12 10.12 -15.28
C ASN A 23 -7.85 8.97 -15.99
N THR A 24 -7.61 7.74 -15.55
CA THR A 24 -8.23 6.54 -16.13
C THR A 24 -9.37 5.99 -15.27
N ASN A 25 -9.53 6.54 -14.07
CA ASN A 25 -10.49 6.07 -13.08
C ASN A 25 -10.26 4.60 -12.69
N ASN A 26 -9.01 4.14 -12.76
CA ASN A 26 -8.60 2.78 -12.43
C ASN A 26 -7.64 2.78 -11.26
N ARG A 27 -7.54 1.63 -10.60
CA ARG A 27 -6.57 1.38 -9.53
C ARG A 27 -5.47 0.49 -10.05
N ASP A 28 -4.23 0.93 -9.88
CA ASP A 28 -3.05 0.17 -10.26
C ASP A 28 -2.48 -0.52 -9.02
N ILE A 29 -2.39 -1.84 -9.05
CA ILE A 29 -1.80 -2.60 -7.95
C ILE A 29 -0.29 -2.56 -8.12
N LEU A 30 0.39 -1.99 -7.11
CA LEU A 30 1.84 -1.85 -7.12
C LEU A 30 2.52 -3.05 -6.45
N TYR A 31 1.85 -3.68 -5.49
CA TYR A 31 2.39 -4.81 -4.76
C TYR A 31 1.25 -5.60 -4.11
N PHE A 32 1.39 -6.92 -4.09
CA PHE A 32 0.51 -7.82 -3.35
C PHE A 32 1.37 -8.89 -2.69
N GLY A 33 1.25 -9.03 -1.38
CA GLY A 33 2.01 -10.02 -0.63
C GLY A 33 2.16 -9.64 0.82
N ASP A 34 3.20 -10.15 1.46
CA ASP A 34 3.45 -9.88 2.87
C ASP A 34 3.97 -8.46 3.09
N LEU A 35 3.53 -7.85 4.18
CA LEU A 35 3.98 -6.50 4.55
C LEU A 35 5.50 -6.42 4.64
N THR A 36 6.15 -7.47 5.12
CA THR A 36 7.60 -7.49 5.32
C THR A 36 8.41 -7.59 4.03
N ASP A 37 7.77 -7.91 2.91
CA ASP A 37 8.45 -8.15 1.63
C ASP A 37 8.20 -7.02 0.63
N ILE A 38 7.67 -5.88 1.07
CA ILE A 38 7.40 -4.75 0.18
C ILE A 38 8.71 -4.25 -0.45
N PRO A 39 8.74 -4.06 -1.79
CA PRO A 39 9.94 -3.56 -2.47
C PRO A 39 10.36 -2.17 -1.98
N ASP A 40 11.67 -1.94 -1.94
CA ASP A 40 12.22 -0.67 -1.45
C ASP A 40 11.82 0.52 -2.31
N ASP A 41 11.60 0.32 -3.60
CA ASP A 41 11.28 1.40 -4.53
C ASP A 41 9.91 2.03 -4.29
N ILE A 42 9.02 1.36 -3.54
CA ILE A 42 7.71 1.94 -3.19
C ILE A 42 7.63 2.37 -1.74
N MET A 43 8.68 2.19 -0.95
CA MET A 43 8.68 2.50 0.48
C MET A 43 8.45 3.97 0.80
N ASP A 44 8.84 4.87 -0.10
CA ASP A 44 8.72 6.30 0.11
C ASP A 44 7.36 6.87 -0.33
N TYR A 45 6.49 6.06 -0.88
CA TYR A 45 5.18 6.52 -1.31
C TYR A 45 4.33 6.90 -0.10
N LYS A 46 3.61 7.99 -0.24
CA LYS A 46 2.75 8.51 0.83
C LYS A 46 1.49 7.66 0.94
N VAL A 47 1.19 7.21 2.15
CA VAL A 47 -0.04 6.47 2.44
C VAL A 47 -1.20 7.44 2.55
N LEU A 48 -2.25 7.20 1.77
CA LEU A 48 -3.47 8.00 1.79
C LEU A 48 -4.52 7.40 2.71
N CYS A 49 -4.73 6.08 2.62
CA CYS A 49 -5.65 5.40 3.52
C CYS A 49 -5.31 3.92 3.60
N ILE A 50 -5.81 3.27 4.65
CA ILE A 50 -5.65 1.83 4.87
C ILE A 50 -7.04 1.29 5.22
N ALA A 51 -7.46 0.21 4.56
CA ALA A 51 -8.76 -0.40 4.82
C ALA A 51 -8.66 -1.92 4.69
N PRO A 52 -9.41 -2.68 5.50
CA PRO A 52 -9.48 -4.14 5.35
C PRO A 52 -10.33 -4.51 4.14
N TYR A 53 -9.90 -5.54 3.41
CA TYR A 53 -10.65 -6.06 2.28
C TYR A 53 -10.26 -7.52 2.03
N ASN A 54 -11.21 -8.46 2.16
CA ASN A 54 -11.01 -9.89 1.82
C ASN A 54 -9.69 -10.47 2.38
N TRP A 55 -9.53 -10.49 3.68
CA TRP A 55 -8.37 -11.08 4.35
C TRP A 55 -7.05 -10.33 4.13
N THR A 56 -7.07 -9.21 3.43
CA THR A 56 -5.89 -8.36 3.24
C THR A 56 -6.16 -6.95 3.75
N MET A 57 -5.07 -6.20 3.96
CA MET A 57 -5.15 -4.76 4.19
C MET A 57 -4.83 -4.05 2.88
N VAL A 58 -5.75 -3.23 2.42
CA VAL A 58 -5.55 -2.43 1.21
C VAL A 58 -4.96 -1.09 1.61
N ILE A 59 -3.81 -0.77 1.03
CA ILE A 59 -3.06 0.46 1.31
C ILE A 59 -3.10 1.32 0.05
N ASP A 60 -3.86 2.41 0.09
CA ASP A 60 -3.90 3.37 -1.01
C ASP A 60 -2.76 4.37 -0.84
N VAL A 61 -1.97 4.54 -1.88
CA VAL A 61 -0.81 5.42 -1.84
C VAL A 61 -0.87 6.47 -2.94
N ASN A 62 -0.15 7.56 -2.70
CA ASN A 62 0.10 8.61 -3.69
C ASN A 62 1.54 8.46 -4.17
N ILE A 63 1.72 8.30 -5.49
CA ILE A 63 3.04 8.12 -6.08
C ILE A 63 3.71 9.45 -6.47
N TYR A 64 3.06 10.56 -6.19
CA TYR A 64 3.60 11.91 -6.50
C TYR A 64 4.20 12.56 -5.27
#